data_cc7271ea998d247ea3a3b14a627c4a12
#
_entry.id   cc7271ea998d247ea3a3b14a627c4a12
#
_cell.length_a   1.000
_cell.length_b   1.000
_cell.length_c   1.000
_cell.angle_alpha   90.00
_cell.angle_beta   90.00
_cell.angle_gamma   90.00
#
_symmetry.space_group_name_H-M   'P 1'
#
loop_
_entity.id
_entity.type
_entity.pdbx_description
1 polymer ?
#
loop_
_entity_poly.entity_id
_entity_poly.type
_entity_poly.pdbx_seq_one_letter_code
_entity_poly.pdbx_strand_id
1 'polypeptide(L)'
;MRRLLALSALLLLLAAGAVQAQEPEATYILAGRLLDVRSGRLLENQVIVIRGERIEQIVPVASAGIPHGATVIDLTQATVLPGLIDAHDHLTGDHRFHGYRSLGVSVPRAALYGATNARRTLLTGFTSVRDVGADGYADVALRDAINEGEILGPRLLVSGPALGITGGHCDENLLPAEYNRRAAGVADGPWAARAKVREVIKYGADLIKFCATGGVLSKGDDVGVQQYTLEEMQAIVEEAHKLGRRVAAHAHGAEGIKTAILAGV
;
A
#
# COMPACT_ATOMS: atom_id res chain seq x y z
N MET A 1 -39.54 0.92 -52.10
CA MET A 1 -38.66 1.63 -51.15
C MET A 1 -38.47 0.94 -49.77
N ARG A 2 -39.50 0.37 -49.10
CA ARG A 2 -39.37 -0.27 -47.78
C ARG A 2 -38.50 -1.57 -47.74
N ARG A 3 -38.41 -2.33 -48.83
CA ARG A 3 -37.59 -3.57 -48.88
C ARG A 3 -36.10 -3.35 -49.12
N LEU A 4 -35.71 -2.23 -49.73
CA LEU A 4 -34.28 -1.87 -49.91
C LEU A 4 -33.64 -1.33 -48.62
N LEU A 5 -34.41 -0.67 -47.77
CA LEU A 5 -33.94 -0.19 -46.46
C LEU A 5 -33.70 -1.33 -45.46
N ALA A 6 -34.46 -2.42 -45.57
CA ALA A 6 -34.26 -3.59 -44.68
C ALA A 6 -33.00 -4.40 -45.02
N LEU A 7 -32.58 -4.48 -46.27
CA LEU A 7 -31.34 -5.16 -46.69
C LEU A 7 -30.09 -4.35 -46.29
N SER A 8 -30.16 -3.03 -46.35
CA SER A 8 -29.04 -2.16 -45.96
C SER A 8 -28.81 -2.19 -44.44
N ALA A 9 -29.86 -2.31 -43.63
CA ALA A 9 -29.73 -2.44 -42.17
C ALA A 9 -29.18 -3.81 -41.75
N LEU A 10 -29.47 -4.88 -42.50
CA LEU A 10 -28.96 -6.23 -42.23
C LEU A 10 -27.48 -6.36 -42.60
N LEU A 11 -27.00 -5.67 -43.64
CA LEU A 11 -25.59 -5.63 -44.03
C LEU A 11 -24.72 -4.80 -43.05
N LEU A 12 -25.30 -3.77 -42.42
CA LEU A 12 -24.60 -2.99 -41.38
C LEU A 12 -24.48 -3.74 -40.05
N LEU A 13 -25.39 -4.63 -39.72
CA LEU A 13 -25.35 -5.49 -38.53
C LEU A 13 -24.33 -6.64 -38.65
N LEU A 14 -24.00 -7.09 -39.88
CA LEU A 14 -23.00 -8.13 -40.13
C LEU A 14 -21.55 -7.57 -40.17
N ALA A 15 -21.38 -6.25 -40.28
CA ALA A 15 -20.07 -5.60 -40.26
C ALA A 15 -19.60 -5.22 -38.84
N ALA A 16 -20.40 -5.45 -37.81
CA ALA A 16 -19.95 -5.46 -36.42
C ALA A 16 -19.13 -6.74 -36.16
N GLY A 17 -18.05 -6.92 -36.93
CA GLY A 17 -17.04 -7.93 -36.65
C GLY A 17 -16.57 -7.74 -35.20
N ALA A 18 -16.71 -8.78 -34.41
CA ALA A 18 -16.16 -8.80 -33.07
C ALA A 18 -14.69 -8.33 -33.15
N VAL A 19 -14.41 -7.17 -32.62
CA VAL A 19 -13.04 -6.77 -32.30
C VAL A 19 -12.60 -7.78 -31.24
N GLN A 20 -12.02 -8.87 -31.72
CA GLN A 20 -11.40 -9.87 -30.86
C GLN A 20 -10.25 -9.12 -30.17
N ALA A 21 -10.42 -8.81 -28.88
CA ALA A 21 -9.35 -8.23 -28.09
C ALA A 21 -8.15 -9.17 -28.26
N GLN A 22 -7.10 -8.68 -28.92
CA GLN A 22 -5.87 -9.43 -29.10
C GLN A 22 -5.31 -9.71 -27.71
N GLU A 23 -5.18 -10.99 -27.35
CA GLU A 23 -4.59 -11.35 -26.06
C GLU A 23 -3.20 -10.69 -25.93
N PRO A 24 -2.86 -10.14 -24.75
CA PRO A 24 -1.55 -9.53 -24.55
C PRO A 24 -0.45 -10.52 -24.92
N GLU A 25 0.55 -10.04 -25.67
CA GLU A 25 1.71 -10.84 -26.04
C GLU A 25 2.44 -11.30 -24.77
N ALA A 26 2.86 -12.57 -24.74
CA ALA A 26 3.53 -13.12 -23.58
C ALA A 26 5.00 -12.66 -23.50
N THR A 27 5.46 -12.30 -22.30
CA THR A 27 6.87 -12.07 -21.98
C THR A 27 7.44 -13.29 -21.26
N TYR A 28 8.63 -13.72 -21.66
CA TYR A 28 9.32 -14.89 -21.12
C TYR A 28 10.55 -14.44 -20.34
N ILE A 29 10.63 -14.77 -19.04
CA ILE A 29 11.82 -14.51 -18.23
C ILE A 29 12.58 -15.81 -18.07
N LEU A 30 13.82 -15.87 -18.59
CA LEU A 30 14.73 -16.99 -18.39
C LEU A 30 15.44 -16.81 -17.05
N ALA A 31 15.10 -17.60 -16.04
CA ALA A 31 15.71 -17.56 -14.73
C ALA A 31 16.74 -18.67 -14.56
N GLY A 32 18.02 -18.34 -14.34
CA GLY A 32 19.04 -19.32 -14.02
C GLY A 32 18.73 -20.04 -12.72
N ARG A 33 18.30 -19.31 -11.73
CA ARG A 33 17.74 -19.82 -10.47
C ARG A 33 16.47 -19.04 -10.12
N LEU A 34 15.46 -19.73 -9.63
CA LEU A 34 14.20 -19.17 -9.17
C LEU A 34 13.90 -19.65 -7.75
N LEU A 35 13.64 -18.73 -6.83
CA LEU A 35 13.21 -19.10 -5.48
C LEU A 35 11.72 -19.51 -5.49
N ASP A 36 11.45 -20.78 -5.21
CA ASP A 36 10.11 -21.23 -4.85
C ASP A 36 9.86 -20.93 -3.37
N VAL A 37 9.09 -19.90 -3.09
CA VAL A 37 8.82 -19.43 -1.73
C VAL A 37 7.98 -20.40 -0.90
N ARG A 38 7.26 -21.33 -1.53
CA ARG A 38 6.44 -22.33 -0.81
C ARG A 38 7.29 -23.45 -0.23
N SER A 39 8.26 -23.91 -1.00
CA SER A 39 9.18 -24.98 -0.57
C SER A 39 10.49 -24.45 0.01
N GLY A 40 10.81 -23.17 -0.17
CA GLY A 40 12.11 -22.58 0.17
C GLY A 40 13.27 -23.06 -0.70
N ARG A 41 13.00 -23.74 -1.82
CA ARG A 41 14.02 -24.32 -2.70
C ARG A 41 14.35 -23.40 -3.87
N LEU A 42 15.60 -23.44 -4.31
CA LEU A 42 16.01 -22.85 -5.59
C LEU A 42 15.76 -23.86 -6.72
N LEU A 43 14.94 -23.47 -7.67
CA LEU A 43 14.70 -24.21 -8.91
C LEU A 43 15.65 -23.67 -9.97
N GLU A 44 16.35 -24.55 -10.69
CA GLU A 44 17.30 -24.19 -11.74
C GLU A 44 16.63 -24.16 -13.11
N ASN A 45 17.11 -23.27 -13.98
CA ASN A 45 16.73 -23.19 -15.40
C ASN A 45 15.21 -23.16 -15.63
N GLN A 46 14.55 -22.18 -15.03
CA GLN A 46 13.10 -21.99 -15.16
C GLN A 46 12.79 -20.87 -16.16
N VAL A 47 11.63 -20.96 -16.79
CA VAL A 47 10.99 -19.87 -17.53
C VAL A 47 9.75 -19.43 -16.80
N ILE A 48 9.65 -18.12 -16.55
CA ILE A 48 8.44 -17.49 -16.04
C ILE A 48 7.74 -16.86 -17.25
N VAL A 49 6.53 -17.31 -17.54
CA VAL A 49 5.69 -16.77 -18.62
C VAL A 49 4.73 -15.76 -18.04
N ILE A 50 4.79 -14.53 -18.54
CA ILE A 50 3.94 -13.42 -18.11
C ILE A 50 3.04 -13.03 -19.26
N ARG A 51 1.72 -12.93 -19.00
CA ARG A 51 0.75 -12.39 -19.93
C ARG A 51 0.02 -11.23 -19.30
N GLY A 52 0.18 -10.04 -19.87
CA GLY A 52 -0.28 -8.81 -19.24
C GLY A 52 0.36 -8.63 -17.85
N GLU A 53 -0.44 -8.55 -16.80
CA GLU A 53 0.04 -8.34 -15.42
C GLU A 53 0.12 -9.63 -14.58
N ARG A 54 0.01 -10.81 -15.21
CA ARG A 54 -0.08 -12.08 -14.48
C ARG A 54 1.02 -13.05 -14.90
N ILE A 55 1.57 -13.76 -13.91
CA ILE A 55 2.37 -14.96 -14.16
C ILE A 55 1.39 -16.05 -14.58
N GLU A 56 1.48 -16.49 -15.84
CA GLU A 56 0.64 -17.53 -16.41
C GLU A 56 1.13 -18.92 -16.01
N GLN A 57 2.45 -19.14 -16.12
CA GLN A 57 3.08 -20.39 -15.74
C GLN A 57 4.56 -20.22 -15.39
N ILE A 58 5.10 -21.20 -14.68
CA ILE A 58 6.53 -21.39 -14.42
C ILE A 58 6.87 -22.81 -14.81
N VAL A 59 7.78 -22.99 -15.75
CA VAL A 59 8.14 -24.30 -16.32
C VAL A 59 9.65 -24.39 -16.54
N PRO A 60 10.22 -25.62 -16.58
CA PRO A 60 11.61 -25.80 -17.01
C PRO A 60 11.86 -25.25 -18.42
N VAL A 61 13.02 -24.65 -18.67
CA VAL A 61 13.42 -24.12 -19.99
C VAL A 61 13.19 -25.14 -21.11
N ALA A 62 13.52 -26.43 -20.87
CA ALA A 62 13.37 -27.49 -21.85
C ALA A 62 11.93 -27.71 -22.34
N SER A 63 10.92 -27.31 -21.56
CA SER A 63 9.51 -27.49 -21.89
C SER A 63 8.75 -26.18 -22.16
N ALA A 64 9.44 -25.04 -22.17
CA ALA A 64 8.80 -23.73 -22.24
C ALA A 64 8.20 -23.39 -23.63
N GLY A 65 8.72 -23.98 -24.72
CA GLY A 65 8.18 -23.74 -26.06
C GLY A 65 8.14 -22.26 -26.47
N ILE A 66 9.23 -21.52 -26.21
CA ILE A 66 9.28 -20.07 -26.47
C ILE A 66 9.15 -19.79 -27.97
N PRO A 67 8.12 -19.02 -28.41
CA PRO A 67 7.94 -18.72 -29.83
C PRO A 67 9.09 -17.90 -30.41
N HIS A 68 9.38 -18.08 -31.70
CA HIS A 68 10.35 -17.24 -32.41
C HIS A 68 9.84 -15.77 -32.40
N GLY A 69 10.72 -14.84 -32.01
CA GLY A 69 10.38 -13.41 -31.96
C GLY A 69 9.66 -12.97 -30.65
N ALA A 70 9.42 -13.88 -29.70
CA ALA A 70 8.84 -13.53 -28.42
C ALA A 70 9.73 -12.56 -27.63
N THR A 71 9.11 -11.73 -26.81
CA THR A 71 9.84 -10.87 -25.85
C THR A 71 10.47 -11.74 -24.76
N VAL A 72 11.80 -11.75 -24.70
CA VAL A 72 12.57 -12.54 -23.74
C VAL A 72 13.42 -11.63 -22.85
N ILE A 73 13.34 -11.82 -21.53
CA ILE A 73 14.23 -11.20 -20.54
C ILE A 73 15.20 -12.30 -20.06
N ASP A 74 16.47 -12.16 -20.40
CA ASP A 74 17.49 -13.13 -20.01
C ASP A 74 18.09 -12.81 -18.64
N LEU A 75 17.77 -13.64 -17.64
CA LEU A 75 18.29 -13.64 -16.28
C LEU A 75 18.95 -15.00 -15.95
N THR A 76 19.52 -15.68 -16.95
CA THR A 76 20.16 -16.99 -16.77
C THR A 76 21.34 -16.96 -15.82
N GLN A 77 21.98 -15.81 -15.60
CA GLN A 77 23.06 -15.63 -14.63
C GLN A 77 22.58 -15.12 -13.26
N ALA A 78 21.28 -14.91 -13.10
CA ALA A 78 20.70 -14.33 -11.89
C ALA A 78 19.87 -15.35 -11.08
N THR A 79 19.59 -14.98 -9.85
CA THR A 79 18.54 -15.60 -9.02
C THR A 79 17.32 -14.69 -9.03
N VAL A 80 16.20 -15.19 -9.54
CA VAL A 80 14.93 -14.47 -9.57
C VAL A 80 14.15 -14.76 -8.30
N LEU A 81 13.63 -13.71 -7.71
CA LEU A 81 12.83 -13.72 -6.48
C LEU A 81 11.47 -13.07 -6.77
N PRO A 82 10.40 -13.44 -6.07
CA PRO A 82 9.22 -12.59 -5.99
C PRO A 82 9.59 -11.21 -5.43
N GLY A 83 8.85 -10.18 -5.84
CA GLY A 83 9.03 -8.85 -5.28
C GLY A 83 8.85 -8.86 -3.76
N LEU A 84 9.70 -8.11 -3.06
CA LEU A 84 9.66 -7.97 -1.62
C LEU A 84 8.42 -7.16 -1.20
N ILE A 85 7.98 -7.39 0.03
CA ILE A 85 6.85 -6.69 0.65
C ILE A 85 7.35 -5.97 1.90
N ASP A 86 7.16 -4.65 1.97
CA ASP A 86 7.33 -3.90 3.19
C ASP A 86 5.96 -3.67 3.85
N ALA A 87 5.78 -4.21 5.04
CA ALA A 87 4.51 -4.15 5.75
C ALA A 87 4.40 -2.96 6.73
N HIS A 88 5.46 -2.15 6.86
CA HIS A 88 5.47 -0.97 7.72
C HIS A 88 6.45 0.09 7.20
N ASP A 89 5.95 1.01 6.40
CA ASP A 89 6.73 2.13 5.87
C ASP A 89 5.97 3.45 6.01
N HIS A 90 6.67 4.57 5.78
CA HIS A 90 6.16 5.93 5.75
C HIS A 90 6.79 6.66 4.55
N LEU A 91 6.32 6.34 3.34
CA LEU A 91 6.92 6.81 2.09
C LEU A 91 6.89 8.34 1.93
N THR A 92 5.89 9.00 2.49
CA THR A 92 5.76 10.47 2.44
C THR A 92 6.66 11.19 3.45
N GLY A 93 7.33 10.44 4.34
CA GLY A 93 8.32 10.95 5.28
C GLY A 93 9.69 11.17 4.64
N ASP A 94 10.50 12.00 5.27
CA ASP A 94 11.91 12.20 4.91
C ASP A 94 12.73 12.36 6.20
N HIS A 95 13.67 11.46 6.41
CA HIS A 95 14.53 11.45 7.61
C HIS A 95 15.32 12.74 7.86
N ARG A 96 15.52 13.57 6.83
CA ARG A 96 16.16 14.88 6.92
C ARG A 96 15.30 15.92 7.65
N PHE A 97 13.97 15.68 7.70
CA PHE A 97 12.99 16.57 8.31
C PHE A 97 12.35 15.87 9.52
N HIS A 98 13.17 15.68 10.56
CA HIS A 98 12.77 15.06 11.81
C HIS A 98 12.65 16.13 12.92
N GLY A 99 11.78 15.90 13.90
CA GLY A 99 11.51 16.82 15.00
C GLY A 99 10.98 18.17 14.46
N TYR A 100 11.46 19.28 15.00
CA TYR A 100 10.96 20.62 14.61
C TYR A 100 11.06 20.93 13.10
N ARG A 101 11.95 20.25 12.37
CA ARG A 101 12.05 20.44 10.92
C ARG A 101 10.85 19.89 10.17
N SER A 102 10.14 18.91 10.71
CA SER A 102 8.93 18.35 10.07
C SER A 102 7.81 19.37 9.98
N LEU A 103 7.73 20.32 10.92
CA LEU A 103 6.73 21.38 10.92
C LEU A 103 6.82 22.32 9.71
N GLY A 104 7.97 22.39 9.06
CA GLY A 104 8.20 23.16 7.84
C GLY A 104 7.85 22.40 6.54
N VAL A 105 7.43 21.14 6.62
CA VAL A 105 7.08 20.32 5.46
C VAL A 105 5.57 20.42 5.20
N SER A 106 5.19 20.98 4.07
CA SER A 106 3.77 21.02 3.66
C SER A 106 3.32 19.67 3.12
N VAL A 107 2.01 19.37 3.18
CA VAL A 107 1.43 18.14 2.62
C VAL A 107 1.78 17.93 1.14
N PRO A 108 1.68 18.94 0.24
CA PRO A 108 2.15 18.78 -1.14
C PRO A 108 3.63 18.42 -1.25
N ARG A 109 4.47 18.95 -0.37
CA ARG A 109 5.91 18.61 -0.36
C ARG A 109 6.13 17.18 0.10
N ALA A 110 5.39 16.70 1.10
CA ALA A 110 5.42 15.32 1.56
C ALA A 110 5.00 14.35 0.44
N ALA A 111 3.98 14.67 -0.34
CA ALA A 111 3.58 13.86 -1.50
C ALA A 111 4.70 13.75 -2.55
N LEU A 112 5.43 14.84 -2.84
CA LEU A 112 6.60 14.81 -3.75
C LEU A 112 7.76 13.97 -3.20
N TYR A 113 8.00 13.98 -1.89
CA TYR A 113 8.93 13.04 -1.26
C TYR A 113 8.46 11.60 -1.43
N GLY A 114 7.17 11.37 -1.23
CA GLY A 114 6.53 10.07 -1.44
C GLY A 114 6.79 9.51 -2.84
N ALA A 115 6.63 10.32 -3.88
CA ALA A 115 6.92 9.91 -5.26
C ALA A 115 8.39 9.50 -5.46
N THR A 116 9.32 10.25 -4.88
CA THR A 116 10.75 9.94 -4.94
C THR A 116 11.08 8.65 -4.19
N ASN A 117 10.51 8.48 -2.99
CA ASN A 117 10.76 7.32 -2.14
C ASN A 117 10.10 6.07 -2.74
N ALA A 118 8.85 6.16 -3.22
CA ALA A 118 8.16 5.06 -3.89
C ALA A 118 8.98 4.47 -5.06
N ARG A 119 9.50 5.35 -5.92
CA ARG A 119 10.38 4.93 -7.02
C ARG A 119 11.65 4.24 -6.51
N ARG A 120 12.30 4.75 -5.46
CA ARG A 120 13.50 4.14 -4.89
C ARG A 120 13.20 2.79 -4.28
N THR A 121 12.13 2.69 -3.50
CA THR A 121 11.65 1.46 -2.87
C THR A 121 11.36 0.37 -3.91
N LEU A 122 10.66 0.71 -4.99
CA LEU A 122 10.43 -0.23 -6.09
C LEU A 122 11.74 -0.71 -6.73
N LEU A 123 12.67 0.21 -7.03
CA LEU A 123 13.94 -0.14 -7.68
C LEU A 123 14.91 -0.94 -6.79
N THR A 124 14.68 -0.98 -5.46
CA THR A 124 15.40 -1.86 -4.54
C THR A 124 14.73 -3.23 -4.36
N GLY A 125 13.62 -3.49 -5.08
CA GLY A 125 12.98 -4.80 -5.14
C GLY A 125 11.70 -4.93 -4.32
N PHE A 126 11.24 -3.89 -3.61
CA PHE A 126 9.97 -3.90 -2.91
C PHE A 126 8.83 -3.54 -3.87
N THR A 127 8.04 -4.52 -4.24
CA THR A 127 6.94 -4.36 -5.20
C THR A 127 5.58 -4.10 -4.55
N SER A 128 5.49 -4.26 -3.23
CA SER A 128 4.32 -3.94 -2.42
C SER A 128 4.74 -3.31 -1.11
N VAL A 129 4.01 -2.28 -0.69
CA VAL A 129 4.28 -1.54 0.56
C VAL A 129 2.97 -1.25 1.28
N ARG A 130 2.99 -1.39 2.59
CA ARG A 130 1.95 -0.88 3.47
C ARG A 130 2.45 0.38 4.15
N ASP A 131 2.00 1.54 3.67
CA ASP A 131 2.25 2.85 4.28
C ASP A 131 1.30 3.04 5.45
N VAL A 132 1.85 3.19 6.65
CA VAL A 132 1.08 3.19 7.90
C VAL A 132 1.12 4.53 8.64
N GLY A 133 1.06 5.61 7.88
CA GLY A 133 0.86 6.94 8.41
C GLY A 133 1.40 8.05 7.52
N ALA A 134 0.53 8.99 7.16
CA ALA A 134 0.87 10.17 6.41
C ALA A 134 0.00 11.35 6.81
N ASP A 135 0.57 12.55 6.79
CA ASP A 135 -0.19 13.77 7.00
C ASP A 135 -1.03 14.13 5.78
N GLY A 136 -2.25 14.63 6.03
CA GLY A 136 -3.10 15.21 5.00
C GLY A 136 -3.41 14.29 3.82
N TYR A 137 -3.40 12.96 4.05
CA TYR A 137 -3.68 11.94 3.02
C TYR A 137 -2.72 11.96 1.83
N ALA A 138 -1.47 12.39 2.04
CA ALA A 138 -0.45 12.41 0.98
C ALA A 138 -0.12 11.01 0.44
N ASP A 139 -0.24 9.98 1.26
CA ASP A 139 -0.11 8.57 0.91
C ASP A 139 -1.25 8.08 0.00
N VAL A 140 -2.48 8.54 0.24
CA VAL A 140 -3.64 8.25 -0.62
C VAL A 140 -3.42 8.83 -2.00
N ALA A 141 -3.03 10.10 -2.10
CA ALA A 141 -2.71 10.73 -3.37
C ALA A 141 -1.57 10.03 -4.11
N LEU A 142 -0.54 9.59 -3.38
CA LEU A 142 0.58 8.83 -3.95
C LEU A 142 0.14 7.48 -4.50
N ARG A 143 -0.67 6.72 -3.74
CA ARG A 143 -1.24 5.43 -4.18
C ARG A 143 -2.05 5.60 -5.46
N ASP A 144 -2.94 6.57 -5.49
CA ASP A 144 -3.83 6.80 -6.63
C ASP A 144 -3.02 7.15 -7.88
N ALA A 145 -2.05 8.06 -7.79
CA ALA A 145 -1.16 8.40 -8.90
C ALA A 145 -0.32 7.20 -9.40
N ILE A 146 0.10 6.30 -8.51
CA ILE A 146 0.78 5.05 -8.91
C ILE A 146 -0.19 4.11 -9.62
N ASN A 147 -1.42 3.94 -9.10
CA ASN A 147 -2.43 3.07 -9.70
C ASN A 147 -2.89 3.56 -11.09
N GLU A 148 -2.89 4.88 -11.31
CA GLU A 148 -3.21 5.52 -12.59
C GLU A 148 -2.01 5.52 -13.56
N GLY A 149 -0.84 5.07 -13.12
CA GLY A 149 0.37 4.97 -13.94
C GLY A 149 1.10 6.30 -14.13
N GLU A 150 0.74 7.35 -13.41
CA GLU A 150 1.38 8.66 -13.47
C GLU A 150 2.75 8.68 -12.79
N ILE A 151 2.91 7.86 -11.74
CA ILE A 151 4.13 7.76 -10.94
C ILE A 151 4.58 6.32 -10.86
N LEU A 152 5.88 6.07 -11.04
CA LEU A 152 6.48 4.75 -10.84
C LEU A 152 6.67 4.47 -9.35
N GLY A 153 6.03 3.41 -8.86
CA GLY A 153 6.11 2.98 -7.46
C GLY A 153 5.62 1.55 -7.24
N PRO A 154 5.75 1.02 -6.02
CA PRO A 154 5.19 -0.27 -5.63
C PRO A 154 3.66 -0.19 -5.51
N ARG A 155 2.99 -1.33 -5.45
CA ARG A 155 1.58 -1.38 -5.04
C ARG A 155 1.47 -0.91 -3.58
N LEU A 156 0.62 0.08 -3.31
CA LEU A 156 0.46 0.64 -1.97
C LEU A 156 -0.85 0.21 -1.33
N LEU A 157 -0.78 -0.06 -0.02
CA LEU A 157 -1.90 -0.02 0.91
C LEU A 157 -1.62 1.13 1.88
N VAL A 158 -2.55 2.06 2.03
CA VAL A 158 -2.32 3.33 2.74
C VAL A 158 -3.31 3.55 3.87
N SER A 159 -2.85 4.18 4.94
CA SER A 159 -3.65 4.39 6.14
C SER A 159 -4.17 5.83 6.33
N GLY A 160 -3.62 6.81 5.61
CA GLY A 160 -3.83 8.21 5.94
C GLY A 160 -3.27 8.57 7.33
N PRO A 161 -3.82 9.56 8.02
CA PRO A 161 -3.38 9.94 9.36
C PRO A 161 -3.57 8.81 10.38
N ALA A 162 -2.49 8.48 11.11
CA ALA A 162 -2.57 7.50 12.20
C ALA A 162 -3.40 8.04 13.38
N LEU A 163 -4.26 7.19 13.95
CA LEU A 163 -5.07 7.57 15.12
C LEU A 163 -4.20 7.57 16.39
N GLY A 164 -4.42 8.55 17.26
CA GLY A 164 -3.74 8.69 18.55
C GLY A 164 -4.58 9.42 19.58
N ILE A 165 -4.16 9.33 20.84
CA ILE A 165 -4.72 10.15 21.92
C ILE A 165 -4.09 11.54 21.90
N THR A 166 -4.74 12.53 22.52
CA THR A 166 -4.15 13.84 22.79
C THR A 166 -2.85 13.69 23.58
N GLY A 167 -1.77 14.29 23.07
CA GLY A 167 -0.44 14.23 23.67
C GLY A 167 0.29 12.89 23.47
N GLY A 168 -0.27 11.92 22.73
CA GLY A 168 0.34 10.63 22.46
C GLY A 168 1.34 10.64 21.30
N HIS A 169 1.86 9.45 20.98
CA HIS A 169 2.87 9.25 19.92
C HIS A 169 2.41 9.72 18.54
N CYS A 170 1.11 9.59 18.25
CA CYS A 170 0.53 10.02 16.99
C CYS A 170 -0.08 11.44 17.04
N ASP A 171 0.30 12.26 18.02
CA ASP A 171 -0.10 13.67 18.09
C ASP A 171 1.06 14.61 17.76
N GLU A 172 0.74 15.88 17.54
CA GLU A 172 1.69 16.96 17.28
C GLU A 172 2.14 17.62 18.59
N ASN A 173 3.22 17.12 19.19
CA ASN A 173 3.71 17.49 20.53
C ASN A 173 4.90 18.48 20.51
N LEU A 174 5.28 19.01 19.35
CA LEU A 174 6.48 19.82 19.21
C LEU A 174 6.28 21.27 19.62
N LEU A 175 5.09 21.82 19.45
CA LEU A 175 4.81 23.23 19.67
C LEU A 175 4.22 23.50 21.06
N PRO A 176 4.47 24.71 21.63
CA PRO A 176 3.84 25.17 22.86
C PRO A 176 2.30 25.24 22.74
N ALA A 177 1.64 25.16 23.92
CA ALA A 177 0.17 25.07 24.02
C ALA A 177 -0.59 26.23 23.35
N GLU A 178 -0.04 27.42 23.31
CA GLU A 178 -0.63 28.60 22.67
C GLU A 178 -0.84 28.44 21.15
N TYR A 179 -0.14 27.54 20.49
CA TYR A 179 -0.36 27.22 19.08
C TYR A 179 -1.54 26.28 18.83
N ASN A 180 -2.06 25.64 19.90
CA ASN A 180 -3.21 24.74 19.86
C ASN A 180 -3.15 23.73 18.68
N ARG A 181 -1.97 23.17 18.42
CA ARG A 181 -1.75 22.20 17.34
C ARG A 181 -2.16 20.80 17.81
N ARG A 182 -2.77 20.07 16.90
CA ARG A 182 -3.21 18.70 17.10
C ARG A 182 -3.10 17.95 15.79
N ALA A 183 -2.60 16.71 15.81
CA ALA A 183 -2.54 15.90 14.61
C ALA A 183 -3.95 15.52 14.12
N ALA A 184 -4.11 15.38 12.81
CA ALA A 184 -5.40 15.10 12.18
C ALA A 184 -6.03 13.77 12.65
N GLY A 185 -5.21 12.80 13.07
CA GLY A 185 -5.65 11.48 13.53
C GLY A 185 -6.09 11.43 14.98
N VAL A 186 -5.91 12.50 15.78
CA VAL A 186 -6.19 12.45 17.22
C VAL A 186 -7.68 12.34 17.50
N ALA A 187 -8.04 11.36 18.35
CA ALA A 187 -9.39 11.08 18.77
C ALA A 187 -9.40 10.44 20.17
N ASP A 188 -9.95 11.12 21.15
CA ASP A 188 -10.05 10.66 22.52
C ASP A 188 -11.44 10.08 22.80
N GLY A 189 -11.49 8.92 23.41
CA GLY A 189 -12.70 8.18 23.74
C GLY A 189 -13.28 7.35 22.58
N PRO A 190 -14.05 6.30 22.89
CA PRO A 190 -14.52 5.32 21.92
C PRO A 190 -15.35 5.91 20.78
N TRP A 191 -16.18 6.90 21.07
CA TRP A 191 -17.06 7.52 20.06
C TRP A 191 -16.29 8.40 19.08
N ALA A 192 -15.33 9.20 19.57
CA ALA A 192 -14.48 10.01 18.71
C ALA A 192 -13.57 9.11 17.85
N ALA A 193 -13.04 8.03 18.41
CA ALA A 193 -12.25 7.04 17.70
C ALA A 193 -13.04 6.38 16.55
N ARG A 194 -14.31 5.95 16.77
CA ARG A 194 -15.19 5.43 15.70
C ARG A 194 -15.45 6.48 14.63
N ALA A 195 -15.71 7.72 15.01
CA ALA A 195 -15.94 8.79 14.05
C ALA A 195 -14.69 9.05 13.19
N LYS A 196 -13.49 9.01 13.80
CA LYS A 196 -12.21 9.19 13.11
C LYS A 196 -11.92 8.04 12.14
N VAL A 197 -12.21 6.78 12.50
CA VAL A 197 -12.11 5.64 11.58
C VAL A 197 -12.96 5.87 10.32
N ARG A 198 -14.20 6.33 10.47
CA ARG A 198 -15.07 6.63 9.32
C ARG A 198 -14.53 7.77 8.48
N GLU A 199 -13.97 8.80 9.10
CA GLU A 199 -13.36 9.94 8.41
C GLU A 199 -12.16 9.51 7.57
N VAL A 200 -11.25 8.74 8.16
CA VAL A 200 -10.04 8.26 7.47
C VAL A 200 -10.40 7.35 6.29
N ILE A 201 -11.39 6.46 6.46
CA ILE A 201 -11.89 5.61 5.36
C ILE A 201 -12.58 6.46 4.28
N LYS A 202 -13.37 7.48 4.66
CA LYS A 202 -14.01 8.40 3.71
C LYS A 202 -12.99 9.04 2.77
N TYR A 203 -11.81 9.36 3.27
CA TYR A 203 -10.74 10.00 2.49
C TYR A 203 -9.80 9.02 1.82
N GLY A 204 -10.16 7.73 1.76
CA GLY A 204 -9.53 6.75 0.87
C GLY A 204 -8.54 5.79 1.53
N ALA A 205 -8.46 5.71 2.86
CA ALA A 205 -7.59 4.74 3.52
C ALA A 205 -8.00 3.28 3.26
N ASP A 206 -7.02 2.43 2.99
CA ASP A 206 -7.18 0.99 2.77
C ASP A 206 -7.18 0.20 4.09
N LEU A 207 -6.54 0.76 5.10
CA LEU A 207 -6.46 0.21 6.46
C LEU A 207 -6.48 1.35 7.49
N ILE A 208 -6.66 0.98 8.75
CA ILE A 208 -6.55 1.91 9.87
C ILE A 208 -5.23 1.68 10.60
N LYS A 209 -4.52 2.76 10.91
CA LYS A 209 -3.36 2.74 11.81
C LYS A 209 -3.69 3.51 13.08
N PHE A 210 -3.29 2.98 14.23
CA PHE A 210 -3.32 3.71 15.49
C PHE A 210 -2.06 3.50 16.31
N CYS A 211 -1.81 4.39 17.29
CA CYS A 211 -0.73 4.30 18.25
C CYS A 211 -1.23 3.74 19.57
N ALA A 212 -0.91 2.44 19.84
CA ALA A 212 -1.29 1.77 21.07
C ALA A 212 -0.39 2.15 22.24
N THR A 213 0.85 2.55 21.97
CA THR A 213 1.85 2.98 22.97
C THR A 213 2.57 4.25 22.56
N GLY A 214 3.29 4.85 23.50
CA GLY A 214 4.32 5.84 23.23
C GLY A 214 5.42 5.28 22.33
N GLY A 215 6.19 6.16 21.68
CA GLY A 215 7.20 5.81 20.72
C GLY A 215 8.52 6.58 20.90
N VAL A 216 9.54 6.16 20.14
CA VAL A 216 10.90 6.71 20.26
C VAL A 216 11.03 8.11 19.67
N LEU A 217 10.24 8.42 18.63
CA LEU A 217 10.39 9.66 17.86
C LEU A 217 9.44 10.78 18.28
N SER A 218 8.50 10.51 19.17
CA SER A 218 7.60 11.53 19.73
C SER A 218 8.22 12.25 20.92
N LYS A 219 7.71 13.44 21.23
CA LYS A 219 8.16 14.24 22.36
C LYS A 219 7.06 14.21 23.45
N GLY A 220 7.47 13.94 24.70
CA GLY A 220 6.59 14.09 25.86
C GLY A 220 5.79 12.85 26.25
N ASP A 221 5.99 11.74 25.57
CA ASP A 221 5.43 10.44 25.93
C ASP A 221 6.54 9.41 26.23
N ASP A 222 6.28 8.50 27.15
CA ASP A 222 7.21 7.45 27.51
C ASP A 222 7.07 6.27 26.55
N VAL A 223 8.21 5.81 26.02
CA VAL A 223 8.28 4.68 25.07
C VAL A 223 7.68 3.43 25.71
N GLY A 224 6.70 2.85 25.03
CA GLY A 224 6.09 1.59 25.45
C GLY A 224 4.94 1.73 26.45
N VAL A 225 4.67 2.90 27.01
CA VAL A 225 3.49 3.12 27.85
C VAL A 225 2.23 3.07 26.99
N GLN A 226 1.23 2.30 27.44
CA GLN A 226 -0.05 2.19 26.77
C GLN A 226 -0.76 3.55 26.71
N GLN A 227 -1.30 3.91 25.57
CA GLN A 227 -1.97 5.20 25.34
C GLN A 227 -3.48 5.07 25.26
N TYR A 228 -4.00 4.28 24.33
CA TYR A 228 -5.42 3.99 24.27
C TYR A 228 -5.84 2.93 25.29
N THR A 229 -7.02 3.08 25.87
CA THR A 229 -7.65 2.01 26.67
C THR A 229 -8.09 0.84 25.79
N LEU A 230 -8.39 -0.31 26.38
CA LEU A 230 -8.94 -1.46 25.65
C LEU A 230 -10.25 -1.10 24.95
N GLU A 231 -11.14 -0.34 25.62
CA GLU A 231 -12.43 0.06 25.04
C GLU A 231 -12.26 0.95 23.81
N GLU A 232 -11.31 1.87 23.83
CA GLU A 232 -10.99 2.72 22.66
C GLU A 232 -10.41 1.91 21.52
N MET A 233 -9.45 1.00 21.79
CA MET A 233 -8.89 0.12 20.77
C MET A 233 -9.95 -0.80 20.16
N GLN A 234 -10.86 -1.36 20.98
CA GLN A 234 -11.99 -2.15 20.49
C GLN A 234 -12.91 -1.32 19.60
N ALA A 235 -13.19 -0.08 19.97
CA ALA A 235 -14.01 0.82 19.17
C ALA A 235 -13.39 1.09 17.78
N ILE A 236 -12.06 1.26 17.71
CA ILE A 236 -11.32 1.42 16.47
C ILE A 236 -11.42 0.15 15.61
N VAL A 237 -11.11 -1.00 16.20
CA VAL A 237 -11.04 -2.30 15.49
C VAL A 237 -12.43 -2.71 14.98
N GLU A 238 -13.44 -2.68 15.82
CA GLU A 238 -14.82 -3.02 15.44
C GLU A 238 -15.35 -2.15 14.29
N GLU A 239 -15.12 -0.83 14.38
CA GLU A 239 -15.59 0.07 13.33
C GLU A 239 -14.84 -0.14 12.02
N ALA A 240 -13.53 -0.36 12.08
CA ALA A 240 -12.71 -0.67 10.91
C ALA A 240 -13.16 -1.98 10.24
N HIS A 241 -13.30 -3.07 11.03
CA HIS A 241 -13.72 -4.38 10.53
C HIS A 241 -15.13 -4.36 9.94
N LYS A 242 -16.07 -3.66 10.59
CA LYS A 242 -17.43 -3.45 10.08
C LYS A 242 -17.43 -2.78 8.71
N LEU A 243 -16.47 -1.90 8.44
CA LEU A 243 -16.30 -1.21 7.16
C LEU A 243 -15.32 -1.93 6.21
N GLY A 244 -14.95 -3.20 6.52
CA GLY A 244 -14.10 -4.03 5.69
C GLY A 244 -12.63 -3.60 5.66
N ARG A 245 -12.15 -2.88 6.68
CA ARG A 245 -10.75 -2.45 6.78
C ARG A 245 -10.02 -3.22 7.89
N ARG A 246 -8.76 -3.59 7.61
CA ARG A 246 -7.85 -4.13 8.62
C ARG A 246 -7.26 -3.02 9.46
N VAL A 247 -6.71 -3.40 10.62
CA VAL A 247 -6.09 -2.48 11.57
C VAL A 247 -4.63 -2.85 11.77
N ALA A 248 -3.78 -1.84 11.92
CA ALA A 248 -2.38 -1.98 12.31
C ALA A 248 -2.11 -1.07 13.52
N ALA A 249 -1.31 -1.55 14.47
CA ALA A 249 -0.96 -0.79 15.65
C ALA A 249 0.55 -0.51 15.73
N HIS A 250 0.92 0.72 16.11
CA HIS A 250 2.23 1.00 16.70
C HIS A 250 2.20 0.53 18.15
N ALA A 251 3.12 -0.33 18.55
CA ALA A 251 3.18 -0.86 19.90
C ALA A 251 4.61 -1.33 20.27
N HIS A 252 5.23 -0.70 21.26
CA HIS A 252 6.53 -1.07 21.78
C HIS A 252 6.46 -1.81 23.12
N GLY A 253 5.56 -1.41 24.02
CA GLY A 253 5.43 -2.01 25.33
C GLY A 253 4.53 -3.22 25.36
N ALA A 254 4.84 -4.21 26.22
CA ALA A 254 4.12 -5.46 26.33
C ALA A 254 2.63 -5.29 26.63
N GLU A 255 2.26 -4.35 27.50
CA GLU A 255 0.85 -4.12 27.86
C GLU A 255 0.06 -3.55 26.69
N GLY A 256 0.60 -2.56 25.97
CA GLY A 256 -0.05 -2.03 24.77
C GLY A 256 -0.19 -3.07 23.65
N ILE A 257 0.82 -3.96 23.47
CA ILE A 257 0.76 -5.07 22.53
C ILE A 257 -0.37 -6.04 22.90
N LYS A 258 -0.41 -6.49 24.18
CA LYS A 258 -1.47 -7.39 24.67
C LYS A 258 -2.85 -6.77 24.49
N THR A 259 -3.00 -5.50 24.87
CA THR A 259 -4.29 -4.78 24.76
C THR A 259 -4.73 -4.65 23.30
N ALA A 260 -3.81 -4.36 22.37
CA ALA A 260 -4.11 -4.30 20.94
C ALA A 260 -4.55 -5.68 20.40
N ILE A 261 -3.89 -6.77 20.80
CA ILE A 261 -4.29 -8.14 20.44
C ILE A 261 -5.67 -8.47 21.00
N LEU A 262 -5.94 -8.14 22.27
CA LEU A 262 -7.26 -8.35 22.90
C LEU A 262 -8.36 -7.53 22.24
N ALA A 263 -8.02 -6.38 21.68
CA ALA A 263 -8.95 -5.55 20.91
C ALA A 263 -9.25 -6.12 19.51
N GLY A 264 -8.45 -7.09 19.02
CA GLY A 264 -8.70 -7.77 17.73
C GLY A 264 -7.85 -7.25 16.55
N VAL A 265 -6.71 -6.61 16.80
CA VAL A 265 -5.75 -6.16 15.77
C VAL A 265 -5.13 -7.35 15.06
#